data_fc0ceaf57a1f33a0e3209f96befafac4
#
_entry.id   fc0ceaf57a1f33a0e3209f96befafac4
#
_cell.length_a   1.000
_cell.length_b   1.000
_cell.length_c   1.000
_cell.angle_alpha   90.00
_cell.angle_beta   90.00
_cell.angle_gamma   90.00
#
_symmetry.space_group_name_H-M   'P 1'
#
loop_
_entity.id
_entity.type
_entity.pdbx_description
1 polymer ?
#
loop_
_entity_poly.entity_id
_entity_poly.type
_entity_poly.pdbx_seq_one_letter_code
_entity_poly.pdbx_strand_id
1 'polypeptide(L)'
;MQDPISSLLTGIRNAQARKKSEIVVPSSRKKIALLELLVREGYIDSITLEEGKKPLVSILLKYYEGKPVIREIKRISKPGLREYVGKKDIPEINGGLGIAVVSTSKGLMTDKQAREAGLGGELLCSVFWFMAKTFLKPINIPSEVSLSCEDTSISVKGKLGELELNVHSDVNFSLETESISFSPSNDQPETLALTGTMRALTKNIIEGVNSGYEKKLEINGVGYRAKLSTNKLELSLGFSHPVEYQLPEGVTAELPSQTEIVLKSTDKQKIGQAAAEIRNFRPPEPYKGKGVKYSDEIIRRKESKKA
;
A
#
# COMPACT_ATOMS: atom_id res chain seq x y z
N MET A 1 6.56 10.80 32.75
CA MET A 1 6.00 10.46 31.43
C MET A 1 4.83 9.51 31.59
N GLN A 2 3.69 9.81 31.03
CA GLN A 2 2.44 9.05 31.21
C GLN A 2 2.35 7.77 30.35
N ASP A 3 3.15 7.63 29.26
CA ASP A 3 3.20 6.42 28.42
C ASP A 3 4.62 5.82 28.35
N PRO A 4 4.90 4.74 29.13
CA PRO A 4 6.20 4.07 29.14
C PRO A 4 6.61 3.46 27.80
N ILE A 5 5.63 3.00 26.99
CA ILE A 5 5.89 2.43 25.67
C ILE A 5 6.29 3.54 24.70
N SER A 6 5.55 4.64 24.65
CA SER A 6 5.90 5.80 23.80
C SER A 6 7.29 6.33 24.11
N SER A 7 7.64 6.42 25.40
CA SER A 7 8.99 6.82 25.84
C SER A 7 10.08 5.87 25.31
N LEU A 8 9.85 4.55 25.37
CA LEU A 8 10.77 3.54 24.84
C LEU A 8 10.94 3.68 23.32
N LEU A 9 9.83 3.73 22.55
CA LEU A 9 9.89 3.84 21.10
C LEU A 9 10.58 5.13 20.64
N THR A 10 10.33 6.25 21.34
CA THR A 10 11.01 7.52 21.07
C THR A 10 12.49 7.45 21.41
N GLY A 11 12.85 6.78 22.52
CA GLY A 11 14.24 6.53 22.89
C GLY A 11 15.01 5.76 21.83
N ILE A 12 14.45 4.67 21.32
CA ILE A 12 15.02 3.85 20.23
C ILE A 12 15.21 4.71 18.98
N ARG A 13 14.16 5.43 18.54
CA ARG A 13 14.21 6.31 17.36
C ARG A 13 15.31 7.36 17.47
N ASN A 14 15.39 8.06 18.59
CA ASN A 14 16.38 9.10 18.83
C ASN A 14 17.80 8.56 18.91
N ALA A 15 17.99 7.38 19.49
CA ALA A 15 19.29 6.73 19.56
C ALA A 15 19.78 6.31 18.18
N GLN A 16 18.89 5.73 17.36
CA GLN A 16 19.21 5.36 15.98
C GLN A 16 19.51 6.57 15.11
N ALA A 17 18.74 7.67 15.23
CA ALA A 17 19.03 8.92 14.51
C ALA A 17 20.42 9.48 14.84
N ARG A 18 20.92 9.24 16.06
CA ARG A 18 22.26 9.62 16.50
C ARG A 18 23.32 8.52 16.31
N LYS A 19 22.97 7.43 15.63
CA LYS A 19 23.85 6.27 15.37
C LYS A 19 24.48 5.68 16.65
N LYS A 20 23.75 5.72 17.77
CA LYS A 20 24.21 5.08 19.02
C LYS A 20 24.07 3.57 18.90
N SER A 21 25.06 2.82 19.38
CA SER A 21 25.03 1.35 19.44
C SER A 21 24.11 0.84 20.54
N GLU A 22 24.00 1.59 21.64
CA GLU A 22 23.31 1.14 22.83
C GLU A 22 22.46 2.25 23.45
N ILE A 23 21.39 1.83 24.15
CA ILE A 23 20.51 2.71 24.92
C ILE A 23 20.09 2.02 26.22
N VAL A 24 20.16 2.74 27.34
CA VAL A 24 19.73 2.28 28.66
C VAL A 24 18.40 2.95 29.02
N VAL A 25 17.40 2.16 29.37
CA VAL A 25 16.06 2.65 29.75
C VAL A 25 15.55 2.00 31.03
N PRO A 26 14.71 2.67 31.82
CA PRO A 26 14.07 2.04 32.98
C PRO A 26 13.22 0.84 32.55
N SER A 27 13.39 -0.28 33.25
CA SER A 27 12.72 -1.54 32.99
C SER A 27 11.24 -1.48 33.36
N SER A 28 10.41 -2.24 32.66
CA SER A 28 9.06 -2.65 33.06
C SER A 28 8.64 -3.91 32.32
N ARG A 29 7.73 -4.72 32.91
CA ARG A 29 7.26 -5.98 32.30
C ARG A 29 6.79 -5.80 30.85
N LYS A 30 6.01 -4.74 30.58
CA LYS A 30 5.52 -4.45 29.22
C LYS A 30 6.62 -4.05 28.25
N LYS A 31 7.64 -3.31 28.72
CA LYS A 31 8.78 -2.94 27.89
C LYS A 31 9.64 -4.16 27.55
N ILE A 32 9.91 -5.00 28.53
CA ILE A 32 10.69 -6.24 28.33
C ILE A 32 10.01 -7.12 27.30
N ALA A 33 8.73 -7.43 27.48
CA ALA A 33 7.98 -8.26 26.53
C ALA A 33 7.96 -7.68 25.10
N LEU A 34 7.87 -6.34 24.96
CA LEU A 34 7.96 -5.68 23.66
C LEU A 34 9.36 -5.81 23.05
N LEU A 35 10.39 -5.60 23.85
CA LEU A 35 11.79 -5.71 23.41
C LEU A 35 12.16 -7.14 23.02
N GLU A 36 11.73 -8.15 23.79
CA GLU A 36 11.92 -9.57 23.46
C GLU A 36 11.27 -9.93 22.12
N LEU A 37 10.08 -9.39 21.86
CA LEU A 37 9.42 -9.56 20.56
C LEU A 37 10.24 -8.92 19.44
N LEU A 38 10.75 -7.70 19.64
CA LEU A 38 11.58 -7.01 18.65
C LEU A 38 12.94 -7.70 18.40
N VAL A 39 13.52 -8.33 19.41
CA VAL A 39 14.74 -9.16 19.27
C VAL A 39 14.43 -10.42 18.47
N ARG A 40 13.33 -11.13 18.80
CA ARG A 40 12.89 -12.33 18.08
C ARG A 40 12.60 -12.08 16.62
N GLU A 41 12.01 -10.93 16.29
CA GLU A 41 11.74 -10.50 14.91
C GLU A 41 12.97 -9.86 14.22
N GLY A 42 14.12 -9.76 14.92
CA GLY A 42 15.38 -9.30 14.35
C GLY A 42 15.54 -7.79 14.17
N TYR A 43 14.67 -6.97 14.78
CA TYR A 43 14.75 -5.50 14.73
C TYR A 43 15.79 -4.91 15.68
N ILE A 44 16.08 -5.62 16.77
CA ILE A 44 17.07 -5.27 17.81
C ILE A 44 18.03 -6.45 17.94
N ASP A 45 19.26 -6.19 18.24
CA ASP A 45 20.28 -7.23 18.34
C ASP A 45 20.12 -8.04 19.64
N SER A 46 20.20 -7.38 20.78
CA SER A 46 20.03 -8.02 22.09
C SER A 46 19.55 -7.05 23.16
N ILE A 47 19.10 -7.59 24.26
CA ILE A 47 18.74 -6.87 25.48
C ILE A 47 19.44 -7.48 26.68
N THR A 48 19.93 -6.63 27.60
CA THR A 48 20.53 -7.04 28.86
C THR A 48 19.74 -6.41 30.00
N LEU A 49 19.36 -7.21 31.00
CA LEU A 49 18.66 -6.74 32.18
C LEU A 49 19.67 -6.49 33.29
N GLU A 50 19.67 -5.29 33.84
CA GLU A 50 20.43 -4.93 35.02
C GLU A 50 19.51 -4.96 36.23
N GLU A 51 19.75 -5.90 37.15
CA GLU A 51 19.00 -6.02 38.40
C GLU A 51 19.51 -5.02 39.43
N GLY A 52 18.62 -4.31 40.12
CA GLY A 52 18.96 -3.35 41.14
C GLY A 52 17.74 -2.69 41.76
N LYS A 53 17.94 -1.73 42.68
CA LYS A 53 16.84 -0.94 43.29
C LYS A 53 15.97 -0.23 42.23
N LYS A 54 16.53 0.08 41.07
CA LYS A 54 15.83 0.60 39.87
C LYS A 54 16.29 -0.22 38.68
N PRO A 55 15.56 -1.28 38.31
CA PRO A 55 15.98 -2.16 37.23
C PRO A 55 16.04 -1.40 35.90
N LEU A 56 17.14 -1.57 35.19
CA LEU A 56 17.40 -0.97 33.88
C LEU A 56 17.44 -2.06 32.80
N VAL A 57 17.15 -1.66 31.59
CA VAL A 57 17.31 -2.51 30.40
C VAL A 57 18.28 -1.79 29.47
N SER A 58 19.39 -2.44 29.17
CA SER A 58 20.29 -2.05 28.09
C SER A 58 19.85 -2.72 26.81
N ILE A 59 19.75 -1.95 25.74
CA ILE A 59 19.25 -2.36 24.43
C ILE A 59 20.37 -2.13 23.42
N LEU A 60 20.89 -3.19 22.83
CA LEU A 60 21.86 -3.11 21.74
C LEU A 60 21.10 -2.96 20.41
N LEU A 61 21.30 -1.81 19.76
CA LEU A 61 20.61 -1.47 18.52
C LEU A 61 21.31 -2.10 17.32
N LYS A 62 20.52 -2.58 16.37
CA LYS A 62 21.02 -3.25 15.18
C LYS A 62 21.18 -2.28 14.02
N TYR A 63 22.34 -2.38 13.35
CA TYR A 63 22.69 -1.64 12.15
C TYR A 63 23.07 -2.60 11.03
N TYR A 64 22.77 -2.22 9.81
CA TYR A 64 23.18 -2.94 8.60
C TYR A 64 23.82 -1.92 7.64
N GLU A 65 25.05 -2.19 7.21
CA GLU A 65 25.84 -1.26 6.35
C GLU A 65 25.85 0.18 6.88
N GLY A 66 25.95 0.36 8.20
CA GLY A 66 25.95 1.68 8.84
C GLY A 66 24.59 2.40 8.90
N LYS A 67 23.53 1.77 8.40
CA LYS A 67 22.14 2.29 8.46
C LYS A 67 21.35 1.57 9.55
N PRO A 68 20.47 2.29 10.29
CA PRO A 68 19.65 1.66 11.32
C PRO A 68 18.66 0.67 10.69
N VAL A 69 18.49 -0.49 11.31
CA VAL A 69 17.55 -1.53 10.86
C VAL A 69 16.11 -1.04 10.94
N ILE A 70 15.72 -0.37 12.02
CA ILE A 70 14.37 0.19 12.16
C ILE A 70 14.32 1.52 11.42
N ARG A 71 13.59 1.58 10.32
CA ARG A 71 13.34 2.83 9.58
C ARG A 71 12.22 3.64 10.22
N GLU A 72 11.16 2.97 10.59
CA GLU A 72 10.00 3.62 11.17
C GLU A 72 9.49 2.82 12.37
N ILE A 73 9.22 3.53 13.47
CA ILE A 73 8.60 2.97 14.64
C ILE A 73 7.54 3.96 15.14
N LYS A 74 6.28 3.54 15.12
CA LYS A 74 5.12 4.38 15.47
C LYS A 74 4.34 3.79 16.62
N ARG A 75 3.96 4.62 17.60
CA ARG A 75 2.95 4.31 18.60
C ARG A 75 1.56 4.52 18.00
N ILE A 76 0.72 3.49 18.01
CA ILE A 76 -0.64 3.53 17.48
C ILE A 76 -1.62 3.76 18.63
N SER A 77 -1.91 2.75 19.44
CA SER A 77 -2.76 2.90 20.62
C SER A 77 -2.07 3.76 21.69
N LYS A 78 -2.75 4.77 22.19
CA LYS A 78 -2.25 5.71 23.23
C LYS A 78 -3.13 5.65 24.46
N PRO A 79 -2.64 6.09 25.65
CA PRO A 79 -3.47 6.09 26.88
C PRO A 79 -4.80 6.86 26.71
N GLY A 80 -4.81 7.95 25.96
CA GLY A 80 -6.01 8.78 25.69
C GLY A 80 -6.83 8.31 24.48
N LEU A 81 -6.30 7.41 23.64
CA LEU A 81 -7.00 6.87 22.47
C LEU A 81 -6.54 5.44 22.24
N ARG A 82 -7.30 4.48 22.78
CA ARG A 82 -7.03 3.06 22.63
C ARG A 82 -7.55 2.55 21.30
N GLU A 83 -6.71 1.81 20.58
CA GLU A 83 -7.07 1.18 19.32
C GLU A 83 -7.10 -0.33 19.46
N TYR A 84 -8.30 -0.91 19.31
CA TYR A 84 -8.53 -2.34 19.34
C TYR A 84 -8.92 -2.83 17.95
N VAL A 85 -8.40 -3.98 17.57
CA VAL A 85 -8.65 -4.59 16.26
C VAL A 85 -9.12 -6.03 16.41
N GLY A 86 -10.12 -6.40 15.62
CA GLY A 86 -10.56 -7.77 15.47
C GLY A 86 -9.55 -8.59 14.66
N LYS A 87 -9.65 -9.93 14.72
CA LYS A 87 -8.74 -10.82 13.97
C LYS A 87 -8.67 -10.57 12.46
N LYS A 88 -9.78 -10.09 11.87
CA LYS A 88 -9.88 -9.81 10.43
C LYS A 88 -9.39 -8.41 10.05
N ASP A 89 -9.36 -7.50 11.04
CA ASP A 89 -9.08 -6.08 10.83
C ASP A 89 -7.65 -5.69 11.24
N ILE A 90 -6.79 -6.68 11.56
CA ILE A 90 -5.38 -6.43 11.89
C ILE A 90 -4.69 -5.88 10.65
N PRO A 91 -4.16 -4.64 10.69
CA PRO A 91 -3.56 -4.01 9.52
C PRO A 91 -2.26 -4.70 9.13
N GLU A 92 -2.01 -4.78 7.83
CA GLU A 92 -0.69 -5.12 7.30
C GLU A 92 0.16 -3.86 7.17
N ILE A 93 1.33 -3.87 7.78
CA ILE A 93 2.24 -2.74 7.74
C ILE A 93 3.10 -2.81 6.48
N ASN A 94 2.96 -1.80 5.61
CA ASN A 94 3.69 -1.68 4.35
C ASN A 94 3.67 -2.97 3.51
N GLY A 95 2.47 -3.56 3.31
CA GLY A 95 2.32 -4.77 2.49
C GLY A 95 3.01 -6.01 3.09
N GLY A 96 3.05 -6.13 4.42
CA GLY A 96 3.64 -7.27 5.13
C GLY A 96 5.15 -7.18 5.35
N LEU A 97 5.78 -6.04 5.01
CA LEU A 97 7.22 -5.79 5.20
C LEU A 97 7.56 -5.26 6.60
N GLY A 98 6.58 -4.74 7.33
CA GLY A 98 6.67 -4.36 8.71
C GLY A 98 5.90 -5.32 9.59
N ILE A 99 5.96 -5.07 10.89
CA ILE A 99 5.15 -5.76 11.89
C ILE A 99 4.25 -4.78 12.64
N ALA A 100 3.04 -5.22 12.93
CA ALA A 100 2.20 -4.60 13.93
C ALA A 100 2.27 -5.43 15.22
N VAL A 101 2.52 -4.77 16.34
CA VAL A 101 2.54 -5.44 17.65
C VAL A 101 1.17 -5.34 18.27
N VAL A 102 0.55 -6.49 18.52
CA VAL A 102 -0.80 -6.62 19.09
C VAL A 102 -0.70 -7.21 20.49
N SER A 103 -1.35 -6.55 21.45
CA SER A 103 -1.53 -7.06 22.80
C SER A 103 -2.81 -7.86 22.85
N THR A 104 -2.68 -9.18 22.98
CA THR A 104 -3.79 -10.13 23.00
C THR A 104 -3.98 -10.72 24.39
N SER A 105 -5.00 -11.55 24.58
CA SER A 105 -5.23 -12.31 25.81
C SER A 105 -4.11 -13.33 26.11
N LYS A 106 -3.33 -13.74 25.11
CA LYS A 106 -2.19 -14.66 25.26
C LYS A 106 -0.83 -13.93 25.34
N GLY A 107 -0.81 -12.60 25.43
CA GLY A 107 0.41 -11.79 25.50
C GLY A 107 0.64 -10.94 24.25
N LEU A 108 1.87 -10.41 24.14
CA LEU A 108 2.30 -9.63 22.99
C LEU A 108 2.68 -10.57 21.84
N MET A 109 2.17 -10.28 20.64
CA MET A 109 2.48 -11.04 19.43
C MET A 109 2.48 -10.14 18.21
N THR A 110 3.07 -10.62 17.11
CA THR A 110 3.03 -9.93 15.83
C THR A 110 1.66 -10.07 15.17
N ASP A 111 1.38 -9.21 14.21
CA ASP A 111 0.17 -9.27 13.38
C ASP A 111 -0.02 -10.64 12.69
N LYS A 112 1.08 -11.27 12.22
CA LYS A 112 1.05 -12.62 11.62
C LYS A 112 0.64 -13.67 12.64
N GLN A 113 1.30 -13.70 13.79
CA GLN A 113 1.00 -14.63 14.89
C GLN A 113 -0.43 -14.45 15.41
N ALA A 114 -0.91 -13.20 15.51
CA ALA A 114 -2.27 -12.90 15.95
C ALA A 114 -3.31 -13.38 14.94
N ARG A 115 -3.06 -13.21 13.64
CA ARG A 115 -3.93 -13.72 12.56
C ARG A 115 -3.97 -15.26 12.56
N GLU A 116 -2.82 -15.92 12.65
CA GLU A 116 -2.70 -17.38 12.71
C GLU A 116 -3.40 -17.95 13.93
N ALA A 117 -3.22 -17.33 15.10
CA ALA A 117 -3.89 -17.71 16.33
C ALA A 117 -5.38 -17.35 16.38
N GLY A 118 -5.87 -16.58 15.39
CA GLY A 118 -7.27 -16.14 15.34
C GLY A 118 -7.66 -15.14 16.43
N LEU A 119 -6.69 -14.40 16.99
CA LEU A 119 -6.86 -13.48 18.11
C LEU A 119 -6.80 -12.02 17.63
N GLY A 120 -7.68 -11.20 18.20
CA GLY A 120 -7.60 -9.75 18.13
C GLY A 120 -7.03 -9.17 19.43
N GLY A 121 -6.85 -7.83 19.46
CA GLY A 121 -6.34 -7.17 20.66
C GLY A 121 -6.07 -5.69 20.46
N GLU A 122 -5.35 -5.09 21.43
CA GLU A 122 -4.92 -3.70 21.36
C GLU A 122 -3.71 -3.57 20.43
N LEU A 123 -3.83 -2.73 19.38
CA LEU A 123 -2.76 -2.47 18.43
C LEU A 123 -1.76 -1.47 19.02
N LEU A 124 -0.65 -1.94 19.58
CA LEU A 124 0.26 -1.12 20.36
C LEU A 124 1.12 -0.19 19.50
N CYS A 125 1.83 -0.74 18.55
CA CYS A 125 2.76 0.00 17.70
C CYS A 125 2.99 -0.74 16.38
N SER A 126 3.51 -0.02 15.41
CA SER A 126 4.06 -0.58 14.17
C SER A 126 5.56 -0.34 14.11
N VAL A 127 6.27 -1.32 13.55
CA VAL A 127 7.70 -1.26 13.30
C VAL A 127 7.95 -1.70 11.87
N PHE A 128 8.73 -0.92 11.17
CA PHE A 128 9.07 -1.17 9.79
C PHE A 128 10.57 -1.20 9.56
N TRP A 129 11.03 -2.23 8.89
CA TRP A 129 12.42 -2.41 8.48
C TRP A 129 12.62 -2.12 7.00
N PHE A 130 13.67 -1.41 6.64
CA PHE A 130 13.98 -1.05 5.25
C PHE A 130 14.71 -2.15 4.45
N MET A 131 14.80 -3.38 4.91
CA MET A 131 15.49 -4.44 4.15
C MET A 131 14.62 -5.16 3.12
N ALA A 132 13.41 -4.73 2.88
CA ALA A 132 12.69 -5.24 1.74
C ALA A 132 13.10 -4.46 0.48
N LYS A 133 14.18 -4.85 -0.13
CA LYS A 133 14.47 -4.61 -1.55
C LYS A 133 13.39 -5.31 -2.41
N THR A 134 12.11 -5.09 -2.08
CA THR A 134 10.99 -5.69 -2.81
C THR A 134 10.97 -5.20 -4.26
N PHE A 135 11.52 -4.01 -4.49
CA PHE A 135 11.76 -3.46 -5.82
C PHE A 135 12.90 -4.17 -6.58
N LEU A 136 13.74 -4.96 -5.89
CA LEU A 136 14.78 -5.78 -6.52
C LEU A 136 14.31 -7.21 -6.82
N LYS A 137 13.11 -7.62 -6.36
CA LYS A 137 12.58 -8.93 -6.75
C LYS A 137 12.30 -8.92 -8.24
N PRO A 138 12.80 -9.92 -8.99
CA PRO A 138 12.51 -10.03 -10.41
C PRO A 138 10.99 -10.12 -10.66
N ILE A 139 10.55 -9.64 -11.80
CA ILE A 139 9.17 -9.80 -12.28
C ILE A 139 9.18 -10.99 -13.23
N ASN A 140 8.42 -12.01 -12.91
CA ASN A 140 8.25 -13.15 -13.80
C ASN A 140 7.43 -12.73 -15.04
N ILE A 141 7.91 -13.13 -16.21
CA ILE A 141 7.28 -12.86 -17.49
C ILE A 141 6.42 -14.07 -17.83
N PRO A 142 5.09 -13.92 -18.00
CA PRO A 142 4.25 -15.00 -18.49
C PRO A 142 4.70 -15.45 -19.89
N SER A 143 4.61 -16.74 -20.18
CA SER A 143 5.01 -17.32 -21.48
C SER A 143 4.27 -16.73 -22.69
N GLU A 144 3.15 -16.07 -22.47
CA GLU A 144 2.29 -15.47 -23.49
C GLU A 144 2.70 -14.00 -23.83
N VAL A 145 3.68 -13.45 -23.13
CA VAL A 145 4.15 -12.07 -23.29
C VAL A 145 5.58 -12.06 -23.77
N SER A 146 5.85 -11.35 -24.84
CA SER A 146 7.21 -11.09 -25.34
C SER A 146 7.68 -9.71 -24.91
N LEU A 147 8.89 -9.65 -24.37
CA LEU A 147 9.57 -8.42 -23.95
C LEU A 147 10.72 -8.15 -24.89
N SER A 148 10.78 -6.95 -25.45
CA SER A 148 11.94 -6.41 -26.11
C SER A 148 12.44 -5.19 -25.35
N CYS A 149 13.74 -5.15 -25.11
CA CYS A 149 14.39 -4.08 -24.37
C CYS A 149 15.37 -3.38 -25.29
N GLU A 150 15.21 -2.09 -25.44
CA GLU A 150 16.18 -1.18 -26.02
C GLU A 150 16.87 -0.39 -24.90
N ASP A 151 17.94 0.35 -25.18
CA ASP A 151 18.77 1.00 -24.16
C ASP A 151 17.98 1.87 -23.17
N THR A 152 16.88 2.47 -23.61
CA THR A 152 16.08 3.41 -22.80
C THR A 152 14.59 3.08 -22.78
N SER A 153 14.14 2.04 -23.50
CA SER A 153 12.73 1.68 -23.57
C SER A 153 12.50 0.17 -23.42
N ILE A 154 11.38 -0.16 -22.82
CA ILE A 154 10.88 -1.53 -22.66
C ILE A 154 9.59 -1.62 -23.44
N SER A 155 9.56 -2.41 -24.51
CA SER A 155 8.36 -2.73 -25.26
C SER A 155 7.84 -4.10 -24.85
N VAL A 156 6.56 -4.16 -24.53
CA VAL A 156 5.87 -5.36 -24.04
C VAL A 156 4.73 -5.70 -25.00
N LYS A 157 4.81 -6.84 -25.63
CA LYS A 157 3.80 -7.33 -26.57
C LYS A 157 3.13 -8.59 -26.04
N GLY A 158 1.80 -8.61 -26.06
CA GLY A 158 1.02 -9.75 -25.60
C GLY A 158 -0.30 -9.90 -26.39
N LYS A 159 -1.25 -10.64 -25.83
CA LYS A 159 -2.51 -10.99 -26.48
C LYS A 159 -3.39 -9.77 -26.81
N LEU A 160 -3.40 -8.75 -25.96
CA LEU A 160 -4.31 -7.61 -26.04
C LEU A 160 -3.70 -6.36 -26.70
N GLY A 161 -2.42 -6.41 -27.07
CA GLY A 161 -1.74 -5.31 -27.72
C GLY A 161 -0.26 -5.19 -27.35
N GLU A 162 0.27 -4.03 -27.67
CA GLU A 162 1.66 -3.66 -27.39
C GLU A 162 1.70 -2.33 -26.65
N LEU A 163 2.52 -2.25 -25.61
CA LEU A 163 2.72 -1.05 -24.80
C LEU A 163 4.21 -0.81 -24.63
N GLU A 164 4.61 0.44 -24.65
CA GLU A 164 6.00 0.88 -24.49
C GLU A 164 6.14 1.71 -23.22
N LEU A 165 7.28 1.54 -22.54
CA LEU A 165 7.65 2.28 -21.34
C LEU A 165 9.06 2.82 -21.47
N ASN A 166 9.21 4.14 -21.39
CA ASN A 166 10.51 4.78 -21.30
C ASN A 166 11.07 4.64 -19.87
N VAL A 167 12.27 4.09 -19.75
CA VAL A 167 12.97 3.89 -18.49
C VAL A 167 13.84 5.11 -18.19
N HIS A 168 13.84 5.56 -16.95
CA HIS A 168 14.67 6.68 -16.52
C HIS A 168 16.15 6.29 -16.55
N SER A 169 17.04 7.21 -16.95
CA SER A 169 18.49 7.01 -17.08
C SER A 169 19.19 6.50 -15.82
N ASP A 170 18.63 6.78 -14.64
CA ASP A 170 19.19 6.39 -13.34
C ASP A 170 18.75 4.98 -12.90
N VAL A 171 18.03 4.26 -13.75
CA VAL A 171 17.54 2.91 -13.45
C VAL A 171 18.10 1.94 -14.47
N ASN A 172 18.86 0.97 -14.00
CA ASN A 172 19.35 -0.13 -14.81
C ASN A 172 18.34 -1.29 -14.77
N PHE A 173 18.18 -1.97 -15.88
CA PHE A 173 17.37 -3.19 -15.96
C PHE A 173 18.16 -4.30 -16.64
N SER A 174 17.88 -5.53 -16.28
CA SER A 174 18.44 -6.73 -16.92
C SER A 174 17.31 -7.73 -17.20
N LEU A 175 17.29 -8.20 -18.44
CA LEU A 175 16.35 -9.21 -18.90
C LEU A 175 17.01 -10.58 -18.80
N GLU A 176 16.40 -11.48 -18.06
CA GLU A 176 16.70 -12.90 -18.00
C GLU A 176 15.63 -13.66 -18.81
N THR A 177 15.84 -14.94 -19.06
CA THR A 177 14.99 -15.75 -19.95
C THR A 177 13.49 -15.72 -19.57
N GLU A 178 13.17 -15.64 -18.27
CA GLU A 178 11.79 -15.67 -17.75
C GLU A 178 11.49 -14.53 -16.78
N SER A 179 12.44 -13.62 -16.57
CA SER A 179 12.27 -12.53 -15.60
C SER A 179 12.98 -11.26 -15.99
N ILE A 180 12.43 -10.12 -15.58
CA ILE A 180 13.08 -8.81 -15.66
C ILE A 180 13.39 -8.30 -14.26
N SER A 181 14.62 -7.86 -14.03
CA SER A 181 15.07 -7.26 -12.78
C SER A 181 15.50 -5.81 -12.98
N PHE A 182 15.29 -5.01 -11.94
CA PHE A 182 15.62 -3.59 -11.94
C PHE A 182 16.63 -3.31 -10.83
N SER A 183 17.64 -2.49 -11.13
CA SER A 183 18.62 -2.04 -10.16
C SER A 183 18.84 -0.53 -10.25
N PRO A 184 19.05 0.16 -9.13
CA PRO A 184 19.38 1.58 -9.14
C PRO A 184 20.82 1.78 -9.61
N SER A 185 21.10 2.89 -10.32
CA SER A 185 22.46 3.27 -10.72
C SER A 185 23.29 3.73 -9.52
N ASN A 186 22.62 4.29 -8.48
CA ASN A 186 23.24 4.74 -7.25
C ASN A 186 22.31 4.47 -6.03
N ASP A 187 22.87 4.50 -4.82
CA ASP A 187 22.12 4.23 -3.56
C ASP A 187 21.38 5.47 -3.00
N GLN A 188 21.10 6.47 -3.84
CA GLN A 188 20.33 7.63 -3.40
C GLN A 188 18.85 7.28 -3.21
N PRO A 189 18.17 7.86 -2.20
CA PRO A 189 16.75 7.58 -1.93
C PRO A 189 15.83 7.85 -3.11
N GLU A 190 16.15 8.85 -3.93
CA GLU A 190 15.40 9.24 -5.12
C GLU A 190 15.50 8.16 -6.21
N THR A 191 16.72 7.68 -6.48
CA THR A 191 16.97 6.62 -7.46
C THR A 191 16.33 5.29 -7.05
N LEU A 192 16.35 4.98 -5.75
CA LEU A 192 15.65 3.82 -5.20
C LEU A 192 14.13 3.93 -5.39
N ALA A 193 13.56 5.11 -5.20
CA ALA A 193 12.14 5.35 -5.43
C ALA A 193 11.77 5.24 -6.90
N LEU A 194 12.59 5.80 -7.81
CA LEU A 194 12.44 5.67 -9.26
C LEU A 194 12.49 4.20 -9.71
N THR A 195 13.46 3.44 -9.22
CA THR A 195 13.58 2.00 -9.52
C THR A 195 12.31 1.24 -9.11
N GLY A 196 11.75 1.53 -7.93
CA GLY A 196 10.49 0.96 -7.48
C GLY A 196 9.31 1.34 -8.38
N THR A 197 9.28 2.59 -8.85
CA THR A 197 8.25 3.09 -9.76
C THR A 197 8.33 2.42 -11.12
N MET A 198 9.53 2.35 -11.74
CA MET A 198 9.74 1.68 -13.02
C MET A 198 9.34 0.20 -12.96
N ARG A 199 9.75 -0.49 -11.90
CA ARG A 199 9.32 -1.88 -11.68
C ARG A 199 7.80 -2.03 -11.59
N ALA A 200 7.12 -1.15 -10.86
CA ALA A 200 5.67 -1.21 -10.72
C ALA A 200 4.94 -0.92 -12.03
N LEU A 201 5.43 0.04 -12.82
CA LEU A 201 4.89 0.37 -14.13
C LEU A 201 5.08 -0.81 -15.11
N THR A 202 6.27 -1.40 -15.18
CA THR A 202 6.53 -2.58 -16.02
C THR A 202 5.62 -3.75 -15.63
N LYS A 203 5.46 -4.02 -14.32
CA LYS A 203 4.53 -5.05 -13.86
C LYS A 203 3.09 -4.76 -14.31
N ASN A 204 2.63 -3.51 -14.18
CA ASN A 204 1.29 -3.13 -14.64
C ASN A 204 1.13 -3.30 -16.15
N ILE A 205 2.14 -2.99 -16.96
CA ILE A 205 2.10 -3.18 -18.41
C ILE A 205 2.01 -4.66 -18.76
N ILE A 206 2.84 -5.52 -18.14
CA ILE A 206 2.82 -6.97 -18.36
C ILE A 206 1.44 -7.56 -18.02
N GLU A 207 0.87 -7.19 -16.87
CA GLU A 207 -0.47 -7.61 -16.48
C GLU A 207 -1.55 -7.08 -17.45
N GLY A 208 -1.42 -5.82 -17.87
CA GLY A 208 -2.38 -5.16 -18.76
C GLY A 208 -2.40 -5.76 -20.17
N VAL A 209 -1.24 -6.08 -20.73
CA VAL A 209 -1.14 -6.68 -22.07
C VAL A 209 -1.55 -8.16 -22.05
N ASN A 210 -1.38 -8.85 -20.90
CA ASN A 210 -1.75 -10.25 -20.76
C ASN A 210 -3.26 -10.44 -20.47
N SER A 211 -3.80 -9.81 -19.43
CA SER A 211 -5.15 -10.01 -18.94
C SER A 211 -6.10 -8.81 -19.14
N GLY A 212 -5.53 -7.64 -19.42
CA GLY A 212 -6.29 -6.38 -19.44
C GLY A 212 -6.70 -5.90 -18.04
N TYR A 213 -7.20 -4.69 -18.01
CA TYR A 213 -7.78 -4.09 -16.81
C TYR A 213 -9.25 -3.80 -17.02
N GLU A 214 -10.04 -4.04 -15.99
CA GLU A 214 -11.47 -3.74 -15.95
C GLU A 214 -11.78 -2.85 -14.75
N LYS A 215 -12.59 -1.80 -14.98
CA LYS A 215 -13.13 -0.92 -13.94
C LYS A 215 -14.63 -0.78 -14.10
N LYS A 216 -15.36 -1.09 -13.01
CA LYS A 216 -16.82 -1.00 -12.96
C LYS A 216 -17.25 0.24 -12.21
N LEU A 217 -18.16 0.99 -12.82
CA LEU A 217 -18.81 2.16 -12.25
C LEU A 217 -20.30 1.92 -12.17
N GLU A 218 -20.90 2.28 -11.04
CA GLU A 218 -22.34 2.22 -10.79
C GLU A 218 -22.93 3.62 -10.73
N ILE A 219 -24.04 3.81 -11.42
CA ILE A 219 -24.77 5.07 -11.45
C ILE A 219 -26.01 4.91 -10.59
N ASN A 220 -26.05 5.63 -9.48
CA ASN A 220 -27.16 5.62 -8.54
C ASN A 220 -27.96 6.95 -8.62
N GLY A 221 -29.24 6.87 -8.92
CA GLY A 221 -30.13 8.01 -8.96
C GLY A 221 -31.37 7.78 -9.79
N VAL A 222 -32.50 8.37 -9.39
CA VAL A 222 -33.74 8.26 -10.15
C VAL A 222 -33.58 9.02 -11.47
N GLY A 223 -33.78 8.32 -12.60
CA GLY A 223 -33.66 8.89 -13.94
C GLY A 223 -32.22 9.04 -14.44
N TYR A 224 -31.21 8.62 -13.65
CA TYR A 224 -29.82 8.61 -14.10
C TYR A 224 -29.59 7.41 -15.04
N ARG A 225 -28.95 7.66 -16.17
CA ARG A 225 -28.67 6.63 -17.16
C ARG A 225 -27.44 6.97 -17.99
N ALA A 226 -26.77 5.94 -18.48
CA ALA A 226 -25.70 6.03 -19.46
C ALA A 226 -26.16 5.46 -20.79
N LYS A 227 -25.68 6.02 -21.88
CA LYS A 227 -25.79 5.49 -23.24
C LYS A 227 -24.40 5.51 -23.87
N LEU A 228 -24.10 4.50 -24.67
CA LEU A 228 -22.87 4.42 -25.44
C LEU A 228 -23.17 4.70 -26.90
N SER A 229 -22.43 5.63 -27.49
CA SER A 229 -22.54 6.00 -28.91
C SER A 229 -21.14 5.94 -29.52
N THR A 230 -20.85 4.91 -30.28
CA THR A 230 -19.59 4.59 -30.96
C THR A 230 -18.31 4.74 -30.08
N ASN A 231 -17.92 5.96 -29.72
CA ASN A 231 -16.75 6.25 -28.86
C ASN A 231 -17.03 7.35 -27.82
N LYS A 232 -18.31 7.65 -27.58
CA LYS A 232 -18.74 8.65 -26.60
C LYS A 232 -19.72 8.04 -25.62
N LEU A 233 -19.57 8.38 -24.35
CA LEU A 233 -20.53 8.10 -23.30
C LEU A 233 -21.41 9.31 -23.08
N GLU A 234 -22.71 9.15 -23.29
CA GLU A 234 -23.72 10.15 -22.94
C GLU A 234 -24.28 9.81 -21.55
N LEU A 235 -24.08 10.71 -20.60
CA LEU A 235 -24.46 10.53 -19.22
C LEU A 235 -25.58 11.50 -18.83
N SER A 236 -26.74 10.96 -18.53
CA SER A 236 -27.86 11.74 -17.95
C SER A 236 -27.78 11.63 -16.42
N LEU A 237 -27.18 12.63 -15.79
CA LEU A 237 -26.90 12.64 -14.35
C LEU A 237 -27.72 13.70 -13.60
N GLY A 238 -28.89 14.11 -14.13
CA GLY A 238 -29.75 15.13 -13.53
C GLY A 238 -29.23 16.57 -13.69
N PHE A 239 -28.46 16.81 -14.72
CA PHE A 239 -28.13 18.15 -15.22
C PHE A 239 -29.13 18.58 -16.30
N SER A 240 -29.14 19.87 -16.60
CA SER A 240 -30.01 20.43 -17.66
C SER A 240 -29.68 19.88 -19.04
N HIS A 241 -28.43 19.48 -19.27
CA HIS A 241 -27.95 18.87 -20.50
C HIS A 241 -27.28 17.52 -20.18
N PRO A 242 -27.37 16.52 -21.09
CA PRO A 242 -26.58 15.32 -20.96
C PRO A 242 -25.07 15.65 -21.02
N VAL A 243 -24.28 14.98 -20.22
CA VAL A 243 -22.82 15.11 -20.24
C VAL A 243 -22.28 14.14 -21.27
N GLU A 244 -21.57 14.64 -22.27
CA GLU A 244 -20.86 13.84 -23.24
C GLU A 244 -19.39 13.65 -22.78
N TYR A 245 -18.97 12.41 -22.70
CA TYR A 245 -17.57 12.06 -22.38
C TYR A 245 -16.98 11.26 -23.54
N GLN A 246 -15.91 11.79 -24.12
CA GLN A 246 -15.16 11.12 -25.18
C GLN A 246 -14.16 10.14 -24.54
N LEU A 247 -14.25 8.86 -24.88
CA LEU A 247 -13.33 7.86 -24.36
C LEU A 247 -11.91 8.10 -24.95
N PRO A 248 -10.87 8.05 -24.12
CA PRO A 248 -9.50 8.14 -24.59
C PRO A 248 -9.12 6.92 -25.43
N GLU A 249 -8.15 7.08 -26.33
CA GLU A 249 -7.67 5.99 -27.20
C GLU A 249 -7.14 4.81 -26.38
N GLY A 250 -7.60 3.61 -26.74
CA GLY A 250 -7.26 2.36 -26.06
C GLY A 250 -8.13 2.03 -24.83
N VAL A 251 -9.17 2.83 -24.56
CA VAL A 251 -10.20 2.52 -23.55
C VAL A 251 -11.50 2.20 -24.25
N THR A 252 -12.08 1.04 -23.95
CA THR A 252 -13.40 0.64 -24.42
C THR A 252 -14.39 0.65 -23.26
N ALA A 253 -15.65 0.98 -23.54
CA ALA A 253 -16.72 0.95 -22.56
C ALA A 253 -17.80 -0.05 -23.00
N GLU A 254 -18.32 -0.79 -22.05
CA GLU A 254 -19.47 -1.66 -22.21
C GLU A 254 -20.54 -1.23 -21.20
N LEU A 255 -21.81 -1.29 -21.59
CA LEU A 255 -22.94 -1.00 -20.73
C LEU A 255 -23.79 -2.26 -20.55
N PRO A 256 -23.51 -3.08 -19.52
CA PRO A 256 -24.35 -4.24 -19.21
C PRO A 256 -25.79 -3.81 -18.86
N SER A 257 -25.93 -2.64 -18.24
CA SER A 257 -27.20 -1.99 -17.96
C SER A 257 -27.08 -0.46 -18.14
N GLN A 258 -28.23 0.25 -18.16
CA GLN A 258 -28.21 1.72 -18.24
C GLN A 258 -27.59 2.40 -17.00
N THR A 259 -27.37 1.64 -15.94
CA THR A 259 -26.86 2.12 -14.64
C THR A 259 -25.47 1.59 -14.32
N GLU A 260 -24.89 0.77 -15.18
CA GLU A 260 -23.56 0.18 -15.00
C GLU A 260 -22.69 0.47 -16.20
N ILE A 261 -21.47 0.97 -15.93
CA ILE A 261 -20.44 1.21 -16.94
C ILE A 261 -19.25 0.32 -16.61
N VAL A 262 -18.85 -0.50 -17.57
CA VAL A 262 -17.66 -1.32 -17.50
C VAL A 262 -16.63 -0.76 -18.47
N LEU A 263 -15.53 -0.26 -17.96
CA LEU A 263 -14.40 0.23 -18.75
C LEU A 263 -13.37 -0.90 -18.85
N LYS A 264 -12.80 -1.08 -20.05
CA LYS A 264 -11.73 -2.05 -20.31
C LYS A 264 -10.58 -1.37 -21.04
N SER A 265 -9.34 -1.68 -20.65
CA SER A 265 -8.14 -1.18 -21.30
C SER A 265 -6.93 -2.07 -20.99
N THR A 266 -5.93 -2.03 -21.84
CA THR A 266 -4.59 -2.59 -21.57
C THR A 266 -3.78 -1.70 -20.66
N ASP A 267 -4.04 -0.39 -20.64
CA ASP A 267 -3.33 0.60 -19.86
C ASP A 267 -4.09 0.94 -18.57
N LYS A 268 -3.49 0.57 -17.42
CA LYS A 268 -4.04 0.84 -16.08
C LYS A 268 -4.22 2.32 -15.79
N GLN A 269 -3.32 3.16 -16.31
CA GLN A 269 -3.36 4.61 -16.10
C GLN A 269 -4.55 5.21 -16.85
N LYS A 270 -4.69 4.91 -18.14
CA LYS A 270 -5.78 5.43 -18.99
C LYS A 270 -7.15 5.04 -18.47
N ILE A 271 -7.33 3.77 -18.09
CA ILE A 271 -8.61 3.29 -17.54
C ILE A 271 -8.91 3.94 -16.17
N GLY A 272 -7.88 4.11 -15.33
CA GLY A 272 -8.02 4.77 -14.03
C GLY A 272 -8.42 6.24 -14.18
N GLN A 273 -7.80 6.95 -15.11
CA GLN A 273 -8.10 8.34 -15.43
C GLN A 273 -9.54 8.48 -15.96
N ALA A 274 -9.91 7.71 -16.98
CA ALA A 274 -11.26 7.72 -17.55
C ALA A 274 -12.33 7.45 -16.47
N ALA A 275 -12.11 6.46 -15.63
CA ALA A 275 -13.04 6.13 -14.53
C ALA A 275 -13.14 7.27 -13.50
N ALA A 276 -12.04 7.94 -13.18
CA ALA A 276 -12.03 9.06 -12.25
C ALA A 276 -12.74 10.29 -12.84
N GLU A 277 -12.55 10.59 -14.12
CA GLU A 277 -13.21 11.69 -14.83
C GLU A 277 -14.72 11.47 -14.90
N ILE A 278 -15.17 10.27 -15.26
CA ILE A 278 -16.59 9.90 -15.29
C ILE A 278 -17.22 10.04 -13.89
N ARG A 279 -16.55 9.54 -12.86
CA ARG A 279 -17.02 9.69 -11.48
C ARG A 279 -17.08 11.16 -11.02
N ASN A 280 -16.16 11.98 -11.50
CA ASN A 280 -16.05 13.38 -11.09
C ASN A 280 -17.18 14.27 -11.64
N PHE A 281 -17.86 13.86 -12.72
CA PHE A 281 -19.04 14.60 -13.21
C PHE A 281 -20.14 14.69 -12.15
N ARG A 282 -20.37 13.60 -11.40
CA ARG A 282 -21.29 13.60 -10.26
C ARG A 282 -20.86 12.61 -9.21
N PRO A 283 -20.00 13.03 -8.27
CA PRO A 283 -19.54 12.15 -7.20
C PRO A 283 -20.69 11.73 -6.28
N PRO A 284 -20.58 10.57 -5.63
CA PRO A 284 -21.65 10.05 -4.79
C PRO A 284 -21.92 10.96 -3.58
N GLU A 285 -23.19 11.28 -3.39
CA GLU A 285 -23.66 12.12 -2.29
C GLU A 285 -23.68 11.33 -0.97
N PRO A 286 -23.28 11.94 0.16
CA PRO A 286 -23.20 11.23 1.44
C PRO A 286 -24.56 10.93 2.10
N TYR A 287 -25.66 11.52 1.63
CA TYR A 287 -26.99 11.33 2.24
C TYR A 287 -27.79 10.19 1.58
N LYS A 288 -28.11 10.33 0.31
CA LYS A 288 -28.89 9.33 -0.45
C LYS A 288 -28.02 8.42 -1.31
N GLY A 289 -26.73 8.74 -1.46
CA GLY A 289 -25.79 7.98 -2.28
C GLY A 289 -26.02 8.14 -3.78
N LYS A 290 -26.67 9.24 -4.20
CA LYS A 290 -26.88 9.56 -5.62
C LYS A 290 -25.56 10.00 -6.25
N GLY A 291 -25.28 9.54 -7.45
CA GLY A 291 -24.08 9.87 -8.21
C GLY A 291 -23.44 8.65 -8.82
N VAL A 292 -22.25 8.84 -9.38
CA VAL A 292 -21.43 7.80 -9.97
C VAL A 292 -20.41 7.35 -8.95
N LYS A 293 -20.34 6.05 -8.64
CA LYS A 293 -19.38 5.46 -7.72
C LYS A 293 -18.65 4.28 -8.36
N TYR A 294 -17.50 3.90 -7.82
CA TYR A 294 -16.89 2.60 -8.13
C TYR A 294 -17.72 1.47 -7.51
N SER A 295 -17.71 0.29 -8.09
CA SER A 295 -18.42 -0.88 -7.56
C SER A 295 -17.93 -1.30 -6.17
N ASP A 296 -16.64 -1.07 -5.89
CA ASP A 296 -15.96 -1.36 -4.63
C ASP A 296 -16.00 -0.19 -3.63
N GLU A 297 -16.56 0.96 -4.00
CA GLU A 297 -16.61 2.16 -3.16
C GLU A 297 -17.71 2.09 -2.10
N ILE A 298 -17.31 2.09 -0.84
CA ILE A 298 -18.22 2.13 0.30
C ILE A 298 -18.48 3.59 0.70
N ILE A 299 -19.71 4.06 0.46
CA ILE A 299 -20.12 5.43 0.81
C ILE A 299 -20.56 5.44 2.26
N ARG A 300 -19.88 6.23 3.11
CA ARG A 300 -20.30 6.50 4.47
C ARG A 300 -21.52 7.45 4.43
N ARG A 301 -22.71 6.89 4.64
CA ARG A 301 -23.95 7.67 4.68
C ARG A 301 -24.04 8.45 5.98
N LYS A 302 -24.41 9.73 5.87
CA LYS A 302 -24.74 10.60 7.00
C LYS A 302 -26.27 10.59 7.17
N GLU A 303 -26.73 10.50 8.42
CA GLU A 303 -28.14 10.69 8.71
C GLU A 303 -28.52 12.17 8.54
N SER A 304 -29.60 12.43 7.82
CA SER A 304 -30.18 13.78 7.79
C SER A 304 -30.79 14.07 9.18
N LYS A 305 -30.59 15.28 9.70
CA LYS A 305 -31.36 15.71 10.90
C LYS A 305 -32.84 15.45 10.62
N LYS A 306 -33.45 14.61 11.46
CA LYS A 306 -34.91 14.55 11.51
C LYS A 306 -35.39 15.94 11.99
N ALA A 307 -36.17 16.58 11.14
CA ALA A 307 -36.89 17.80 11.54
C ALA A 307 -37.91 17.48 12.63
#